data_bffe345c7e39fb284ec2ec70d9842ee0
#
_entry.id   bffe345c7e39fb284ec2ec70d9842ee0
#
_cell.length_a   1.000
_cell.length_b   1.000
_cell.length_c   1.000
_cell.angle_alpha   90.00
_cell.angle_beta   90.00
_cell.angle_gamma   90.00
#
_symmetry.space_group_name_H-M   'P 1'
#
loop_
_entity.id
_entity.type
_entity.pdbx_description
1 polymer ?
#
loop_
_entity_poly.entity_id
_entity_poly.type
_entity_poly.pdbx_seq_one_letter_code
_entity_poly.pdbx_strand_id
1 'polypeptide(L)'
;MAENENIYETNKIEETPTLQPENPFGISLNVFQNTNSAFCGTIIDIKKNYAKTFVGLTPDMKYDSDLANSGFLFIAADFAAQAAVNLPYLVTIGSKVSFFAPAKIGDIIEFEANAFFEESKKREVKVIGKIKEIKIFEGNFQIVVLEDHILKLQKQAIETQATKRESKSD
;
A
#
# COMPACT_ATOMS: atom_id res chain seq x y z
N MET A 1 4.97 -58.23 -10.78
CA MET A 1 5.47 -57.02 -11.47
C MET A 1 4.24 -56.18 -11.79
N ALA A 2 4.01 -55.17 -11.01
CA ALA A 2 2.96 -54.20 -11.26
C ALA A 2 3.62 -52.80 -11.21
N GLU A 3 3.61 -52.15 -12.35
CA GLU A 3 4.18 -50.81 -12.55
C GLU A 3 3.33 -49.77 -11.82
N ASN A 4 3.96 -48.96 -11.00
CA ASN A 4 3.38 -47.80 -10.35
C ASN A 4 3.34 -46.67 -11.36
N GLU A 5 2.18 -46.39 -11.94
CA GLU A 5 1.95 -45.17 -12.70
C GLU A 5 1.80 -43.97 -11.76
N ASN A 6 2.63 -43.01 -12.00
CA ASN A 6 2.82 -41.78 -11.28
C ASN A 6 1.68 -40.80 -11.60
N ILE A 7 0.67 -40.68 -10.74
CA ILE A 7 -0.47 -39.77 -10.92
C ILE A 7 -0.14 -38.41 -10.28
N TYR A 8 0.72 -37.63 -10.92
CA TYR A 8 0.81 -36.18 -10.68
C TYR A 8 0.52 -35.46 -11.99
N GLU A 9 -0.75 -35.45 -12.40
CA GLU A 9 -1.23 -34.45 -13.34
C GLU A 9 -1.18 -33.08 -12.63
N THR A 10 -0.25 -32.25 -13.06
CA THR A 10 -0.22 -30.83 -12.71
C THR A 10 -1.42 -30.17 -13.35
N ASN A 11 -2.49 -29.97 -12.57
CA ASN A 11 -3.58 -29.06 -12.93
C ASN A 11 -2.96 -27.68 -13.20
N LYS A 12 -2.81 -27.33 -14.46
CA LYS A 12 -2.66 -25.93 -14.88
C LYS A 12 -3.93 -25.21 -14.45
N ILE A 13 -3.83 -24.44 -13.39
CA ILE A 13 -4.83 -23.45 -13.04
C ILE A 13 -4.77 -22.44 -14.19
N GLU A 14 -5.78 -22.50 -15.08
CA GLU A 14 -6.00 -21.44 -16.05
C GLU A 14 -6.26 -20.16 -15.25
N GLU A 15 -5.31 -19.22 -15.34
CA GLU A 15 -5.49 -17.88 -14.82
C GLU A 15 -6.68 -17.26 -15.54
N THR A 16 -7.81 -17.20 -14.85
CA THR A 16 -8.97 -16.44 -15.30
C THR A 16 -8.49 -15.01 -15.50
N PRO A 17 -8.70 -14.38 -16.68
CA PRO A 17 -8.35 -12.97 -16.86
C PRO A 17 -9.11 -12.16 -15.83
N THR A 18 -8.43 -11.65 -14.82
CA THR A 18 -8.99 -10.66 -13.92
C THR A 18 -9.29 -9.43 -14.76
N LEU A 19 -10.56 -9.25 -15.09
CA LEU A 19 -11.08 -7.99 -15.63
C LEU A 19 -10.68 -6.90 -14.63
N GLN A 20 -9.62 -6.16 -14.96
CA GLN A 20 -9.29 -4.95 -14.22
C GLN A 20 -10.50 -4.03 -14.38
N PRO A 21 -11.09 -3.54 -13.27
CA PRO A 21 -12.19 -2.59 -13.38
C PRO A 21 -11.69 -1.42 -14.21
N GLU A 22 -12.45 -1.02 -15.23
CA GLU A 22 -12.13 0.13 -16.05
C GLU A 22 -11.83 1.30 -15.11
N ASN A 23 -10.62 1.84 -15.22
CA ASN A 23 -10.18 2.92 -14.35
C ASN A 23 -10.96 4.19 -14.73
N PRO A 24 -11.97 4.60 -13.96
CA PRO A 24 -12.84 5.73 -14.30
C PRO A 24 -12.08 7.07 -14.28
N PHE A 25 -10.84 7.09 -13.80
CA PHE A 25 -10.05 8.31 -13.60
C PHE A 25 -9.08 8.60 -14.76
N GLY A 26 -8.94 7.71 -15.75
CA GLY A 26 -8.02 7.89 -16.87
C GLY A 26 -6.53 7.88 -16.51
N ILE A 27 -6.18 7.63 -15.24
CA ILE A 27 -4.81 7.52 -14.74
C ILE A 27 -4.54 6.06 -14.39
N SER A 28 -3.48 5.48 -14.94
CA SER A 28 -3.07 4.12 -14.59
C SER A 28 -2.63 4.03 -13.14
N LEU A 29 -3.15 3.04 -12.41
CA LEU A 29 -2.70 2.72 -11.07
C LEU A 29 -1.42 1.89 -11.14
N ASN A 30 -0.34 2.43 -10.59
CA ASN A 30 0.97 1.77 -10.52
C ASN A 30 1.23 1.10 -9.15
N VAL A 31 0.31 1.26 -8.20
CA VAL A 31 0.38 0.74 -6.82
C VAL A 31 -0.78 -0.22 -6.55
N PHE A 32 -0.63 -1.08 -5.56
CA PHE A 32 -1.70 -1.89 -4.95
C PHE A 32 -2.39 -2.95 -5.82
N GLN A 33 -1.73 -3.47 -6.85
CA GLN A 33 -2.31 -4.50 -7.73
C GLN A 33 -2.79 -5.76 -6.98
N ASN A 34 -2.23 -6.05 -5.80
CA ASN A 34 -2.54 -7.22 -4.98
C ASN A 34 -2.95 -6.88 -3.54
N THR A 35 -3.42 -5.65 -3.28
CA THR A 35 -3.77 -5.21 -1.93
C THR A 35 -5.22 -5.55 -1.59
N ASN A 36 -5.46 -6.02 -0.37
CA ASN A 36 -6.82 -6.26 0.10
C ASN A 36 -7.50 -4.94 0.47
N SER A 37 -8.40 -4.47 -0.40
CA SER A 37 -9.15 -3.23 -0.23
C SER A 37 -10.05 -3.20 1.01
N ALA A 38 -10.41 -4.37 1.58
CA ALA A 38 -11.21 -4.44 2.80
C ALA A 38 -10.53 -3.77 4.00
N PHE A 39 -9.19 -3.73 4.04
CA PHE A 39 -8.45 -3.16 5.15
C PHE A 39 -7.83 -1.79 4.85
N CYS A 40 -7.50 -1.51 3.60
CA CYS A 40 -6.86 -0.24 3.21
C CYS A 40 -7.80 0.76 2.54
N GLY A 41 -8.96 0.29 2.09
CA GLY A 41 -9.95 1.14 1.45
C GLY A 41 -9.89 1.13 -0.08
N THR A 42 -10.65 2.05 -0.66
CA THR A 42 -10.85 2.18 -2.11
C THR A 42 -10.54 3.60 -2.56
N ILE A 43 -9.88 3.74 -3.71
CA ILE A 43 -9.61 5.04 -4.34
C ILE A 43 -10.89 5.55 -4.99
N ILE A 44 -11.27 6.80 -4.70
CA ILE A 44 -12.44 7.48 -5.27
C ILE A 44 -12.08 8.68 -6.16
N ASP A 45 -10.89 9.24 -6.00
CA ASP A 45 -10.32 10.23 -6.92
C ASP A 45 -8.80 10.11 -6.90
N ILE A 46 -8.17 10.27 -8.07
CA ILE A 46 -6.72 10.25 -8.20
C ILE A 46 -6.28 11.22 -9.29
N LYS A 47 -5.30 12.04 -8.96
CA LYS A 47 -4.67 13.01 -9.86
C LYS A 47 -3.17 13.00 -9.61
N LYS A 48 -2.44 13.74 -10.41
CA LYS A 48 -1.02 13.93 -10.18
C LYS A 48 -0.76 14.50 -8.78
N ASN A 49 0.01 13.79 -7.98
CA ASN A 49 0.36 14.14 -6.59
C ASN A 49 -0.83 14.26 -5.63
N TYR A 50 -1.97 13.65 -5.96
CA TYR A 50 -3.17 13.67 -5.15
C TYR A 50 -3.93 12.36 -5.22
N ALA A 51 -4.44 11.90 -4.10
CA ALA A 51 -5.43 10.84 -4.06
C ALA A 51 -6.49 11.11 -2.98
N LYS A 52 -7.71 10.69 -3.28
CA LYS A 52 -8.79 10.59 -2.32
C LYS A 52 -9.24 9.14 -2.22
N THR A 53 -9.33 8.63 -1.02
CA THR A 53 -9.74 7.24 -0.72
C THR A 53 -10.80 7.23 0.36
N PHE A 54 -11.48 6.10 0.52
CA PHE A 54 -12.32 5.87 1.70
C PHE A 54 -12.14 4.45 2.21
N VAL A 55 -12.39 4.25 3.49
CA VAL A 55 -12.48 2.94 4.14
C VAL A 55 -13.71 2.88 5.03
N GLY A 56 -14.47 1.79 4.94
CA GLY A 56 -15.54 1.47 5.89
C GLY A 56 -15.00 0.59 7.00
N LEU A 57 -15.23 0.97 8.24
CA LEU A 57 -14.73 0.23 9.40
C LEU A 57 -15.64 -0.96 9.71
N THR A 58 -15.11 -2.16 9.53
CA THR A 58 -15.83 -3.43 9.72
C THR A 58 -15.58 -4.05 11.10
N PRO A 59 -16.41 -5.02 11.53
CA PRO A 59 -16.20 -5.74 12.78
C PRO A 59 -14.83 -6.39 12.94
N ASP A 60 -14.15 -6.75 11.84
CA ASP A 60 -12.81 -7.35 11.87
C ASP A 60 -11.72 -6.34 12.30
N MET A 61 -12.06 -5.05 12.32
CA MET A 61 -11.17 -3.95 12.69
C MET A 61 -11.35 -3.52 14.16
N LYS A 62 -12.08 -4.29 14.96
CA LYS A 62 -12.37 -3.94 16.36
C LYS A 62 -11.12 -3.79 17.22
N TYR A 63 -11.18 -2.78 18.11
CA TYR A 63 -10.36 -2.68 19.29
C TYR A 63 -11.13 -3.21 20.52
N ASP A 64 -12.39 -2.78 20.67
CA ASP A 64 -13.35 -3.26 21.67
C ASP A 64 -14.76 -3.38 21.05
N SER A 65 -15.83 -3.32 21.88
CA SER A 65 -17.22 -3.55 21.41
C SER A 65 -17.63 -2.65 20.25
N ASP A 66 -17.24 -1.37 20.26
CA ASP A 66 -17.72 -0.35 19.32
C ASP A 66 -16.59 0.42 18.63
N LEU A 67 -15.40 0.42 19.18
CA LEU A 67 -14.28 1.20 18.65
C LEU A 67 -13.44 0.37 17.66
N ALA A 68 -12.99 1.04 16.61
CA ALA A 68 -12.02 0.49 15.69
C ALA A 68 -10.59 0.67 16.22
N ASN A 69 -9.72 -0.29 15.93
CA ASN A 69 -8.29 -0.17 16.19
C ASN A 69 -7.69 0.91 15.27
N SER A 70 -7.02 1.88 15.87
CA SER A 70 -6.39 3.00 15.16
C SER A 70 -5.32 2.57 14.13
N GLY A 71 -4.78 1.37 14.26
CA GLY A 71 -3.87 0.79 13.27
C GLY A 71 -4.51 0.68 11.88
N PHE A 72 -5.81 0.41 11.79
CA PHE A 72 -6.51 0.36 10.50
C PHE A 72 -6.66 1.74 9.86
N LEU A 73 -6.79 2.81 10.67
CA LEU A 73 -6.75 4.18 10.17
C LEU A 73 -5.38 4.51 9.59
N PHE A 74 -4.31 4.03 10.24
CA PHE A 74 -2.95 4.18 9.74
C PHE A 74 -2.74 3.44 8.41
N ILE A 75 -3.19 2.18 8.32
CA ILE A 75 -3.11 1.39 7.08
C ILE A 75 -3.82 2.12 5.92
N ALA A 76 -5.04 2.62 6.15
CA ALA A 76 -5.80 3.35 5.14
C ALA A 76 -5.14 4.68 4.75
N ALA A 77 -4.53 5.38 5.70
CA ALA A 77 -3.80 6.62 5.45
C ALA A 77 -2.51 6.39 4.66
N ASP A 78 -1.74 5.33 4.96
CA ASP A 78 -0.55 4.94 4.19
C ASP A 78 -0.93 4.53 2.76
N PHE A 79 -2.03 3.81 2.60
CA PHE A 79 -2.60 3.49 1.29
C PHE A 79 -2.90 4.77 0.48
N ALA A 80 -3.59 5.75 1.07
CA ALA A 80 -3.88 7.02 0.42
C ALA A 80 -2.58 7.78 0.06
N ALA A 81 -1.59 7.76 0.95
CA ALA A 81 -0.31 8.41 0.72
C ALA A 81 0.45 7.81 -0.47
N GLN A 82 0.52 6.49 -0.56
CA GLN A 82 1.16 5.82 -1.69
C GLN A 82 0.37 6.01 -2.99
N ALA A 83 -0.97 6.02 -2.93
CA ALA A 83 -1.82 6.32 -4.07
C ALA A 83 -1.60 7.74 -4.63
N ALA A 84 -1.35 8.72 -3.77
CA ALA A 84 -1.05 10.09 -4.20
C ALA A 84 0.29 10.21 -4.95
N VAL A 85 1.28 9.39 -4.60
CA VAL A 85 2.56 9.30 -5.33
C VAL A 85 2.39 8.51 -6.62
N ASN A 86 1.66 7.42 -6.60
CA ASN A 86 1.27 6.56 -7.73
C ASN A 86 2.43 6.17 -8.66
N LEU A 87 3.56 5.79 -8.11
CA LEU A 87 4.71 5.27 -8.85
C LEU A 87 4.97 3.81 -8.46
N PRO A 88 5.59 3.00 -9.33
CA PRO A 88 6.01 1.66 -8.96
C PRO A 88 7.11 1.71 -7.89
N TYR A 89 7.23 0.63 -7.11
CA TYR A 89 8.31 0.42 -6.14
C TYR A 89 8.43 1.52 -5.07
N LEU A 90 7.31 1.80 -4.40
CA LEU A 90 7.25 2.72 -3.27
C LEU A 90 7.54 1.99 -1.95
N VAL A 91 8.24 2.68 -1.05
CA VAL A 91 8.45 2.22 0.32
C VAL A 91 8.23 3.39 1.27
N THR A 92 7.28 3.24 2.20
CA THR A 92 7.12 4.17 3.31
C THR A 92 8.26 3.96 4.31
N ILE A 93 9.05 4.99 4.54
CA ILE A 93 10.25 4.95 5.40
C ILE A 93 10.06 5.68 6.72
N GLY A 94 8.99 6.42 6.87
CA GLY A 94 8.68 7.13 8.11
C GLY A 94 7.33 7.80 8.06
N SER A 95 6.77 8.05 9.24
CA SER A 95 5.53 8.79 9.37
C SER A 95 5.46 9.49 10.73
N LYS A 96 4.72 10.61 10.75
CA LYS A 96 4.28 11.28 11.97
C LYS A 96 2.78 11.45 11.86
N VAL A 97 2.04 10.82 12.76
CA VAL A 97 0.57 10.80 12.72
C VAL A 97 -0.04 11.30 14.01
N SER A 98 -1.23 11.87 13.91
CA SER A 98 -2.05 12.32 15.03
C SER A 98 -3.48 11.83 14.85
N PHE A 99 -4.03 11.27 15.90
CA PHE A 99 -5.43 10.84 15.99
C PHE A 99 -6.15 11.84 16.88
N PHE A 100 -7.14 12.56 16.34
CA PHE A 100 -7.87 13.62 17.05
C PHE A 100 -9.16 13.10 17.69
N ALA A 101 -9.72 12.03 17.16
CA ALA A 101 -10.88 11.36 17.71
C ALA A 101 -10.85 9.87 17.39
N PRO A 102 -11.44 9.03 18.24
CA PRO A 102 -11.65 7.61 17.94
C PRO A 102 -12.69 7.46 16.83
N ALA A 103 -12.57 6.38 16.05
CA ALA A 103 -13.56 5.96 15.07
C ALA A 103 -14.31 4.72 15.56
N LYS A 104 -15.58 4.58 15.17
CA LYS A 104 -16.44 3.46 15.54
C LYS A 104 -16.58 2.47 14.39
N ILE A 105 -16.87 1.24 14.74
CA ILE A 105 -17.28 0.25 13.74
C ILE A 105 -18.53 0.73 13.01
N GLY A 106 -18.50 0.66 11.68
CA GLY A 106 -19.55 1.20 10.79
C GLY A 106 -19.30 2.62 10.28
N ASP A 107 -18.34 3.35 10.85
CA ASP A 107 -17.94 4.65 10.29
C ASP A 107 -17.29 4.47 8.92
N ILE A 108 -17.48 5.48 8.05
CA ILE A 108 -16.76 5.63 6.79
C ILE A 108 -15.78 6.79 6.96
N ILE A 109 -14.51 6.53 6.72
CA ILE A 109 -13.47 7.55 6.80
C ILE A 109 -12.99 7.86 5.38
N GLU A 110 -13.01 9.13 5.01
CA GLU A 110 -12.39 9.63 3.79
C GLU A 110 -10.99 10.13 4.10
N PHE A 111 -10.01 9.74 3.27
CA PHE A 111 -8.65 10.24 3.34
C PHE A 111 -8.32 11.05 2.09
N GLU A 112 -7.78 12.24 2.29
CA GLU A 112 -7.21 13.08 1.25
C GLU A 112 -5.70 13.15 1.43
N ALA A 113 -4.95 12.78 0.39
CA ALA A 113 -3.50 12.73 0.38
C ALA A 113 -2.94 13.67 -0.69
N ASN A 114 -1.96 14.49 -0.30
CA ASN A 114 -1.24 15.40 -1.19
C ASN A 114 0.25 15.13 -1.08
N ALA A 115 0.88 14.78 -2.21
CA ALA A 115 2.31 14.51 -2.30
C ALA A 115 3.09 15.77 -2.73
N PHE A 116 4.27 15.95 -2.14
CA PHE A 116 5.17 17.08 -2.39
C PHE A 116 6.55 16.58 -2.85
N PHE A 117 7.34 17.49 -3.43
CA PHE A 117 8.71 17.25 -3.90
C PHE A 117 8.80 16.21 -5.03
N GLU A 118 8.02 16.41 -6.07
CA GLU A 118 7.86 15.48 -7.20
C GLU A 118 9.18 15.04 -7.84
N GLU A 119 10.16 15.92 -7.94
CA GLU A 119 11.47 15.62 -8.54
C GLU A 119 12.42 14.84 -7.62
N SER A 120 12.09 14.71 -6.34
CA SER A 120 12.94 14.00 -5.38
C SER A 120 12.59 12.50 -5.33
N LYS A 121 13.60 11.65 -5.15
CA LYS A 121 13.37 10.23 -4.81
C LYS A 121 12.64 10.06 -3.48
N LYS A 122 12.79 10.99 -2.55
CA LYS A 122 12.07 11.03 -1.27
C LYS A 122 10.89 11.99 -1.40
N ARG A 123 9.69 11.47 -1.24
CA ARG A 123 8.44 12.21 -1.27
C ARG A 123 7.96 12.48 0.15
N GLU A 124 7.37 13.62 0.38
CA GLU A 124 6.57 13.89 1.56
C GLU A 124 5.09 13.93 1.17
N VAL A 125 4.26 13.25 1.94
CA VAL A 125 2.81 13.19 1.66
C VAL A 125 2.06 13.58 2.93
N LYS A 126 1.22 14.61 2.82
CA LYS A 126 0.28 14.99 3.87
C LYS A 126 -1.04 14.28 3.63
N VAL A 127 -1.54 13.62 4.67
CA VAL A 127 -2.82 12.90 4.65
C VAL A 127 -3.74 13.45 5.74
N ILE A 128 -4.99 13.73 5.38
CA ILE A 128 -6.05 14.13 6.31
C ILE A 128 -7.17 13.12 6.21
N GLY A 129 -7.57 12.55 7.34
CA GLY A 129 -8.70 11.64 7.47
C GLY A 129 -9.89 12.29 8.15
N LYS A 130 -11.08 12.14 7.57
CA LYS A 130 -12.33 12.72 8.06
C LYS A 130 -13.45 11.69 8.12
N ILE A 131 -14.29 11.81 9.14
CA ILE A 131 -15.64 11.24 9.17
C ILE A 131 -16.60 12.38 8.90
N LYS A 132 -17.26 12.39 7.72
CA LYS A 132 -18.01 13.55 7.22
C LYS A 132 -17.08 14.79 7.22
N GLU A 133 -17.46 15.86 7.93
CA GLU A 133 -16.67 17.10 8.00
C GLU A 133 -15.67 17.13 9.18
N ILE A 134 -15.68 16.12 10.04
CA ILE A 134 -14.85 16.10 11.26
C ILE A 134 -13.50 15.47 10.96
N LYS A 135 -12.43 16.24 11.11
CA LYS A 135 -11.07 15.73 11.03
C LYS A 135 -10.76 14.85 12.25
N ILE A 136 -10.45 13.58 11.99
CA ILE A 136 -10.11 12.59 13.02
C ILE A 136 -8.66 12.12 12.93
N PHE A 137 -8.01 12.36 11.79
CA PHE A 137 -6.64 11.90 11.52
C PHE A 137 -5.87 12.95 10.72
N GLU A 138 -4.60 13.09 11.03
CA GLU A 138 -3.62 13.80 10.20
C GLU A 138 -2.30 13.04 10.23
N GLY A 139 -1.66 12.88 9.07
CA GLY A 139 -0.36 12.23 8.95
C GLY A 139 0.54 12.91 7.93
N ASN A 140 1.85 12.91 8.23
CA ASN A 140 2.89 13.22 7.26
C ASN A 140 3.70 11.95 7.04
N PHE A 141 3.73 11.47 5.80
CA PHE A 141 4.41 10.25 5.40
C PHE A 141 5.64 10.59 4.58
N GLN A 142 6.72 9.84 4.80
CA GLN A 142 7.93 9.90 3.99
C GLN A 142 8.01 8.62 3.16
N ILE A 143 7.95 8.78 1.84
CA ILE A 143 7.92 7.68 0.87
C ILE A 143 9.13 7.79 -0.04
N VAL A 144 9.85 6.69 -0.23
CA VAL A 144 10.96 6.62 -1.19
C VAL A 144 10.49 5.91 -2.45
N VAL A 145 10.83 6.49 -3.59
CA VAL A 145 10.64 5.89 -4.91
C VAL A 145 11.93 5.14 -5.26
N LEU A 146 11.81 3.84 -5.48
CA LEU A 146 12.92 2.97 -5.84
C LEU A 146 12.95 2.72 -7.36
N GLU A 147 14.11 2.35 -7.86
CA GLU A 147 14.32 2.01 -9.28
C GLU A 147 13.83 0.60 -9.62
N ASP A 148 13.73 -0.27 -8.60
CA ASP A 148 13.28 -1.65 -8.73
C ASP A 148 12.67 -2.13 -7.39
N HIS A 149 12.11 -3.33 -7.39
CA HIS A 149 11.52 -3.92 -6.18
C HIS A 149 12.57 -4.05 -5.07
N ILE A 150 12.21 -3.64 -3.84
CA ILE A 150 13.14 -3.56 -2.70
C ILE A 150 13.89 -4.88 -2.44
N LEU A 151 13.21 -6.03 -2.52
CA LEU A 151 13.83 -7.33 -2.31
C LEU A 151 14.86 -7.68 -3.39
N LYS A 152 14.66 -7.22 -4.63
CA LYS A 152 15.64 -7.40 -5.71
C LYS A 152 16.88 -6.55 -5.48
N LEU A 153 16.70 -5.29 -5.08
CA LEU A 153 17.80 -4.39 -4.74
C LEU A 153 18.61 -4.91 -3.55
N GLN A 154 17.95 -5.45 -2.54
CA GLN A 154 18.63 -6.07 -1.38
C GLN A 154 19.47 -7.27 -1.79
N LYS A 155 18.94 -8.16 -2.65
CA LYS A 155 19.67 -9.32 -3.15
C LYS A 155 20.92 -8.90 -3.92
N GLN A 156 20.81 -7.94 -4.83
CA GLN A 156 21.95 -7.41 -5.58
C GLN A 156 23.03 -6.78 -4.67
N ALA A 157 22.62 -6.07 -3.63
CA ALA A 157 23.55 -5.47 -2.67
C ALA A 157 24.32 -6.53 -1.89
N ILE A 158 23.68 -7.63 -1.47
CA ILE A 158 24.31 -8.75 -0.77
C ILE A 158 25.33 -9.46 -1.68
N GLU A 159 24.95 -9.77 -2.92
CA GLU A 159 25.82 -10.40 -3.91
C GLU A 159 27.07 -9.55 -4.19
N THR A 160 26.89 -8.25 -4.36
CA THR A 160 27.99 -7.31 -4.58
C THR A 160 28.95 -7.24 -3.38
N GLN A 161 28.44 -7.33 -2.15
CA GLN A 161 29.26 -7.34 -0.95
C GLN A 161 30.06 -8.66 -0.79
N ALA A 162 29.45 -9.80 -1.15
CA ALA A 162 30.12 -11.10 -1.13
C ALA A 162 31.31 -11.12 -2.09
N THR A 163 31.09 -10.69 -3.33
CA THR A 163 32.14 -10.62 -4.36
C THR A 163 33.33 -9.73 -3.94
N LYS A 164 33.02 -8.58 -3.30
CA LYS A 164 34.06 -7.65 -2.81
C LYS A 164 34.88 -8.23 -1.63
N ARG A 165 34.33 -9.14 -0.85
CA ARG A 165 35.04 -9.82 0.25
C ARG A 165 36.00 -10.88 -0.29
N GLU A 166 35.56 -11.64 -1.28
CA GLU A 166 36.39 -12.66 -1.94
C GLU A 166 37.63 -12.03 -2.65
N SER A 167 37.44 -10.91 -3.34
CA SER A 167 38.48 -10.18 -4.06
C SER A 167 39.52 -9.48 -3.13
N LYS A 168 39.29 -9.40 -1.82
CA LYS A 168 40.22 -8.82 -0.84
C LYS A 168 40.98 -9.89 -0.06
N SER A 169 40.70 -11.18 -0.29
CA SER A 169 41.34 -12.32 0.42
C SER A 169 42.46 -12.92 -0.39
N ASP A 170 42.67 -12.47 -1.63
CA ASP A 170 43.83 -12.80 -2.49
C ASP A 170 44.85 -11.65 -2.46
#